data_f3c2a2cce7069c6c67b0a073ba072144
#
_entry.id   f3c2a2cce7069c6c67b0a073ba072144
#
_cell.length_a   1.000
_cell.length_b   1.000
_cell.length_c   1.000
_cell.angle_alpha   90.00
_cell.angle_beta   90.00
_cell.angle_gamma   90.00
#
_symmetry.space_group_name_H-M   'P 1'
#
loop_
_entity.id
_entity.type
_entity.pdbx_description
1 polymer ?
#
loop_
_entity_poly.entity_id
_entity_poly.type
_entity_poly.pdbx_seq_one_letter_code
_entity_poly.pdbx_strand_id
1 'polypeptide(L)'
;STAFGLSPRMRFDLTVSEFVLDLALGNELLVYDASTWRPYCHVKDFARLIHIVIEAPEEKVSFEVFNAGGDINNATKQMIVDMILNKIPDGKVKYQEHGSDPRNYKVNFNKVKTVLGFEPKYTIQNGIDELVDAMDNHIFDHVDENRNFHGNYEINYRISQ
;
A
#
# COMPACT_ATOMS: atom_id res chain seq x y z
N SER A 1 6.64 5.47 3.59
CA SER A 1 5.35 4.75 3.67
C SER A 1 5.21 3.75 2.53
N THR A 2 4.49 2.67 2.77
CA THR A 2 4.09 1.74 1.71
C THR A 2 2.94 2.34 0.91
N ALA A 3 3.05 2.36 -0.42
CA ALA A 3 1.99 2.86 -1.30
C ALA A 3 0.82 1.87 -1.36
N PHE A 4 -0.40 2.38 -1.43
CA PHE A 4 -1.62 1.58 -1.65
C PHE A 4 -2.65 2.36 -2.47
N GLY A 5 -3.74 1.70 -2.86
CA GLY A 5 -4.82 2.27 -3.66
C GLY A 5 -4.72 1.93 -5.14
N LEU A 6 -5.84 2.09 -5.84
CA LEU A 6 -5.96 1.77 -7.25
C LEU A 6 -5.12 2.72 -8.12
N SER A 7 -4.37 2.16 -9.06
CA SER A 7 -3.55 2.91 -10.02
C SER A 7 -3.53 2.22 -11.39
N PRO A 8 -3.22 2.94 -12.50
CA PRO A 8 -3.15 2.35 -13.84
C PRO A 8 -2.13 1.22 -13.97
N ARG A 9 -1.07 1.25 -13.16
CA ARG A 9 -0.12 0.15 -13.01
C ARG A 9 -0.10 -0.30 -11.56
N MET A 10 -0.92 -1.29 -11.26
CA MET A 10 -0.96 -1.89 -9.93
C MET A 10 0.32 -2.65 -9.60
N ARG A 11 0.64 -2.65 -8.32
CA ARG A 11 1.65 -3.51 -7.72
C ARG A 11 0.97 -4.43 -6.70
N PHE A 12 0.79 -5.69 -7.08
CA PHE A 12 0.20 -6.71 -6.22
C PHE A 12 1.23 -7.45 -5.35
N ASP A 13 2.46 -6.96 -5.29
CA ASP A 13 3.52 -7.38 -4.38
C ASP A 13 3.66 -6.45 -3.15
N LEU A 14 2.69 -5.57 -2.91
CA LEU A 14 2.62 -4.68 -1.76
C LEU A 14 1.47 -5.08 -0.84
N THR A 15 1.69 -5.08 0.46
CA THR A 15 0.83 -5.67 1.50
C THR A 15 -0.68 -5.47 1.30
N VAL A 16 -1.16 -4.22 1.12
CA VAL A 16 -2.61 -3.97 0.99
C VAL A 16 -3.15 -4.58 -0.29
N SER A 17 -2.47 -4.38 -1.41
CA SER A 17 -2.90 -4.86 -2.72
C SER A 17 -2.79 -6.38 -2.84
N GLU A 18 -1.71 -6.97 -2.31
CA GLU A 18 -1.47 -8.41 -2.26
C GLU A 18 -2.57 -9.12 -1.46
N PHE A 19 -2.86 -8.61 -0.26
CA PHE A 19 -3.84 -9.22 0.63
C PHE A 19 -5.27 -9.15 0.06
N VAL A 20 -5.64 -8.01 -0.55
CA VAL A 20 -6.94 -7.88 -1.23
C VAL A 20 -7.02 -8.84 -2.41
N LEU A 21 -5.98 -8.91 -3.25
CA LEU A 21 -5.96 -9.78 -4.42
C LEU A 21 -6.14 -11.25 -4.03
N ASP A 22 -5.31 -11.74 -3.10
CA ASP A 22 -5.36 -13.15 -2.69
C ASP A 22 -6.74 -13.53 -2.14
N LEU A 23 -7.30 -12.70 -1.26
CA LEU A 23 -8.61 -12.99 -0.67
C LEU A 23 -9.76 -12.84 -1.69
N ALA A 24 -9.69 -11.88 -2.61
CA ALA A 24 -10.69 -11.70 -3.65
C ALA A 24 -10.70 -12.86 -4.68
N LEU A 25 -9.52 -13.46 -4.94
CA LEU A 25 -9.40 -14.66 -5.79
C LEU A 25 -9.77 -15.96 -5.05
N GLY A 26 -10.12 -15.89 -3.75
CA GLY A 26 -10.44 -17.06 -2.93
C GLY A 26 -9.24 -17.89 -2.49
N ASN A 27 -8.03 -17.35 -2.63
CA ASN A 27 -6.80 -17.97 -2.14
C ASN A 27 -6.72 -17.95 -0.62
N GLU A 28 -5.95 -18.87 -0.02
CA GLU A 28 -5.57 -18.79 1.38
C GLU A 28 -4.43 -17.79 1.55
N LEU A 29 -4.69 -16.68 2.25
CA LEU A 29 -3.70 -15.65 2.52
C LEU A 29 -2.79 -16.09 3.68
N LEU A 30 -1.47 -16.16 3.46
CA LEU A 30 -0.47 -16.40 4.50
C LEU A 30 0.11 -15.09 5.01
N VAL A 31 -0.13 -14.76 6.27
CA VAL A 31 0.33 -13.53 6.91
C VAL A 31 1.45 -13.81 7.91
N TYR A 32 2.65 -13.30 7.61
CA TYR A 32 3.78 -13.40 8.53
C TYR A 32 3.81 -12.19 9.48
N ASP A 33 4.07 -12.46 10.78
CA ASP A 33 4.27 -11.44 11.81
C ASP A 33 3.14 -10.37 11.79
N ALA A 34 1.91 -10.81 12.00
CA ALA A 34 0.69 -10.03 11.85
C ALA A 34 0.65 -8.73 12.69
N SER A 35 1.36 -8.72 13.84
CA SER A 35 1.47 -7.56 14.74
C SER A 35 2.42 -6.46 14.25
N THR A 36 3.11 -6.67 13.13
CA THR A 36 4.11 -5.74 12.60
C THR A 36 3.49 -4.46 12.06
N TRP A 37 3.93 -3.33 12.60
CA TRP A 37 3.50 -2.00 12.18
C TRP A 37 4.23 -1.50 10.94
N ARG A 38 3.48 -0.86 10.04
CA ARG A 38 4.00 -0.11 8.89
C ARG A 38 3.17 1.16 8.66
N PRO A 39 3.81 2.22 8.15
CA PRO A 39 3.11 3.39 7.62
C PRO A 39 2.65 3.13 6.19
N TYR A 40 1.44 3.56 5.86
CA TYR A 40 0.86 3.46 4.52
C TYR A 40 0.47 4.84 4.01
N CYS A 41 0.51 5.05 2.69
CA CYS A 41 0.04 6.27 2.05
C CYS A 41 -0.62 5.95 0.71
N HIS A 42 -1.83 6.46 0.51
CA HIS A 42 -2.55 6.27 -0.74
C HIS A 42 -1.85 6.96 -1.90
N VAL A 43 -1.82 6.35 -3.09
CA VAL A 43 -1.13 6.91 -4.27
C VAL A 43 -1.65 8.30 -4.66
N LYS A 44 -2.94 8.57 -4.51
CA LYS A 44 -3.53 9.90 -4.74
C LYS A 44 -3.04 10.94 -3.71
N ASP A 45 -2.77 10.52 -2.47
CA ASP A 45 -2.21 11.40 -1.43
C ASP A 45 -0.73 11.67 -1.66
N PHE A 46 0.04 10.69 -2.17
CA PHE A 46 1.39 10.96 -2.65
C PHE A 46 1.41 12.03 -3.75
N ALA A 47 0.53 11.91 -4.76
CA ALA A 47 0.43 12.88 -5.83
C ALA A 47 0.06 14.29 -5.31
N ARG A 48 -0.89 14.37 -4.36
CA ARG A 48 -1.24 15.63 -3.70
C ARG A 48 -0.07 16.25 -2.94
N LEU A 49 0.66 15.44 -2.19
CA LEU A 49 1.82 15.94 -1.43
C LEU A 49 2.91 16.46 -2.37
N ILE A 50 3.20 15.76 -3.47
CA ILE A 50 4.15 16.24 -4.49
C ILE A 50 3.71 17.59 -5.03
N HIS A 51 2.43 17.75 -5.37
CA HIS A 51 1.88 19.04 -5.85
C HIS A 51 2.06 20.15 -4.79
N ILE A 52 1.73 19.89 -3.53
CA ILE A 52 1.93 20.84 -2.43
C ILE A 52 3.41 21.25 -2.29
N VAL A 53 4.33 20.30 -2.41
CA VAL A 53 5.78 20.59 -2.33
C VAL A 53 6.24 21.46 -3.50
N ILE A 54 5.74 21.22 -4.72
CA ILE A 54 6.10 22.02 -5.91
C ILE A 54 5.60 23.47 -5.80
N GLU A 55 4.44 23.67 -5.17
CA GLU A 55 3.84 25.01 -5.01
C GLU A 55 4.29 25.73 -3.73
N ALA A 56 4.96 25.02 -2.82
CA ALA A 56 5.42 25.60 -1.55
C ALA A 56 6.57 26.60 -1.76
N PRO A 57 6.66 27.64 -0.91
CA PRO A 57 7.83 28.52 -0.88
C PRO A 57 9.13 27.73 -0.68
N GLU A 58 10.18 28.07 -1.43
CA GLU A 58 11.45 27.36 -1.44
C GLU A 58 12.05 27.21 -0.03
N GLU A 59 11.96 28.23 0.80
CA GLU A 59 12.47 28.24 2.17
C GLU A 59 11.81 27.19 3.09
N LYS A 60 10.63 26.64 2.71
CA LYS A 60 9.95 25.60 3.48
C LYS A 60 10.32 24.19 3.06
N VAL A 61 10.84 24.00 1.84
CA VAL A 61 11.05 22.69 1.25
C VAL A 61 12.46 22.40 0.82
N SER A 62 13.27 23.44 0.59
CA SER A 62 14.66 23.30 0.12
C SER A 62 15.50 22.57 1.19
N PHE A 63 16.17 21.48 0.77
CA PHE A 63 16.96 20.61 1.64
C PHE A 63 16.19 19.99 2.81
N GLU A 64 14.85 19.98 2.77
CA GLU A 64 14.02 19.43 3.82
C GLU A 64 13.55 18.00 3.48
N VAL A 65 13.40 17.17 4.51
CA VAL A 65 12.87 15.82 4.40
C VAL A 65 11.50 15.74 5.07
N PHE A 66 10.51 15.24 4.37
CA PHE A 66 9.16 15.02 4.87
C PHE A 66 8.75 13.54 4.78
N ASN A 67 8.15 13.04 5.84
CA ASN A 67 7.45 11.76 5.79
C ASN A 67 6.12 11.94 5.06
N ALA A 68 5.85 11.13 4.03
CA ALA A 68 4.59 11.16 3.29
C ALA A 68 3.56 10.22 3.92
N GLY A 69 2.42 10.74 4.33
CA GLY A 69 1.33 9.98 4.95
C GLY A 69 0.67 10.71 6.12
N GLY A 70 0.04 9.96 6.98
CA GLY A 70 -0.58 10.45 8.22
C GLY A 70 -0.77 9.33 9.24
N ASP A 71 -0.89 9.72 10.51
CA ASP A 71 -0.93 8.78 11.64
C ASP A 71 -2.09 7.78 11.53
N ILE A 72 -3.21 8.18 10.90
CA ILE A 72 -4.39 7.34 10.65
C ILE A 72 -4.07 6.10 9.80
N ASN A 73 -3.01 6.15 9.01
CA ASN A 73 -2.56 5.08 8.12
C ASN A 73 -1.29 4.36 8.64
N ASN A 74 -0.94 4.52 9.92
CA ASN A 74 -0.07 3.56 10.60
C ASN A 74 -0.92 2.34 11.00
N ALA A 75 -0.63 1.18 10.44
CA ALA A 75 -1.41 -0.03 10.71
C ALA A 75 -0.52 -1.27 10.86
N THR A 76 -1.01 -2.27 11.56
CA THR A 76 -0.44 -3.62 11.54
C THR A 76 -1.01 -4.41 10.37
N LYS A 77 -0.33 -5.50 9.99
CA LYS A 77 -0.87 -6.42 8.97
C LYS A 77 -2.20 -7.02 9.43
N GLN A 78 -2.34 -7.33 10.74
CA GLN A 78 -3.61 -7.81 11.30
C GLN A 78 -4.76 -6.81 11.07
N MET A 79 -4.54 -5.52 11.37
CA MET A 79 -5.56 -4.49 11.13
C MET A 79 -5.99 -4.42 9.67
N ILE A 80 -5.05 -4.60 8.73
CA ILE A 80 -5.37 -4.63 7.29
C ILE A 80 -6.22 -5.86 6.95
N VAL A 81 -5.84 -7.03 7.46
CA VAL A 81 -6.62 -8.27 7.28
C VAL A 81 -8.04 -8.11 7.81
N ASP A 82 -8.20 -7.56 9.02
CA ASP A 82 -9.51 -7.35 9.63
C ASP A 82 -10.39 -6.41 8.78
N MET A 83 -9.81 -5.34 8.22
CA MET A 83 -10.50 -4.43 7.30
C MET A 83 -10.95 -5.15 6.02
N ILE A 84 -10.11 -6.03 5.45
CA ILE A 84 -10.45 -6.78 4.24
C ILE A 84 -11.54 -7.81 4.52
N LEU A 85 -11.45 -8.54 5.63
CA LEU A 85 -12.46 -9.55 6.02
C LEU A 85 -13.84 -8.94 6.30
N ASN A 86 -13.93 -7.65 6.65
CA ASN A 86 -15.22 -6.96 6.71
C ASN A 86 -15.90 -6.83 5.32
N LYS A 87 -15.14 -6.90 4.24
CA LYS A 87 -15.63 -6.87 2.84
C LYS A 87 -15.71 -8.26 2.23
N ILE A 88 -14.78 -9.14 2.57
CA ILE A 88 -14.65 -10.52 2.07
C ILE A 88 -14.72 -11.47 3.28
N PRO A 89 -15.91 -11.69 3.88
CA PRO A 89 -16.03 -12.41 5.15
C PRO A 89 -15.65 -13.89 5.08
N ASP A 90 -15.72 -14.50 3.90
CA ASP A 90 -15.37 -15.90 3.67
C ASP A 90 -13.87 -16.09 3.36
N GLY A 91 -13.07 -15.02 3.43
CA GLY A 91 -11.64 -15.04 3.17
C GLY A 91 -10.87 -15.95 4.15
N LYS A 92 -10.00 -16.81 3.62
CA LYS A 92 -9.20 -17.75 4.41
C LYS A 92 -7.84 -17.15 4.72
N VAL A 93 -7.52 -17.02 6.00
CA VAL A 93 -6.25 -16.44 6.46
C VAL A 93 -5.53 -17.39 7.38
N LYS A 94 -4.23 -17.56 7.14
CA LYS A 94 -3.31 -18.30 7.98
C LYS A 94 -2.22 -17.38 8.51
N TYR A 95 -1.96 -17.46 9.80
CA TYR A 95 -0.92 -16.65 10.46
C TYR A 95 0.31 -17.49 10.76
N GLN A 96 1.46 -16.88 10.56
CA GLN A 96 2.75 -17.50 10.90
C GLN A 96 3.69 -16.44 11.48
N GLU A 97 4.44 -16.84 12.50
CA GLU A 97 5.49 -16.03 13.11
C GLU A 97 6.84 -16.25 12.40
N HIS A 98 7.78 -15.33 12.64
CA HIS A 98 9.15 -15.39 12.12
C HIS A 98 9.27 -15.27 10.61
N GLY A 99 8.65 -14.22 10.06
CA GLY A 99 8.91 -13.78 8.70
C GLY A 99 10.33 -13.21 8.52
N SER A 100 10.74 -13.05 7.28
CA SER A 100 12.08 -12.56 6.92
C SER A 100 12.28 -11.05 7.13
N ASP A 101 11.21 -10.26 7.34
CA ASP A 101 11.29 -8.81 7.48
C ASP A 101 11.21 -8.36 8.93
N PRO A 102 12.36 -8.06 9.58
CA PRO A 102 12.42 -7.69 11.00
C PRO A 102 11.91 -6.28 11.30
N ARG A 103 11.58 -5.48 10.27
CA ARG A 103 11.18 -4.07 10.46
C ARG A 103 9.81 -4.01 11.14
N ASN A 104 9.72 -3.24 12.23
CA ASN A 104 8.49 -2.97 12.95
C ASN A 104 8.54 -1.52 13.47
N TYR A 105 7.81 -0.61 12.82
CA TYR A 105 7.86 0.80 13.16
C TYR A 105 6.60 1.56 12.74
N LYS A 106 6.33 2.63 13.49
CA LYS A 106 5.38 3.69 13.13
C LYS A 106 6.15 4.93 12.70
N VAL A 107 5.53 5.75 11.89
CA VAL A 107 6.10 7.04 11.45
C VAL A 107 5.25 8.17 12.02
N ASN A 108 5.94 9.22 12.47
CA ASN A 108 5.33 10.48 12.87
C ASN A 108 5.25 11.43 11.67
N PHE A 109 4.07 11.99 11.43
CA PHE A 109 3.79 12.86 10.29
C PHE A 109 3.58 14.33 10.69
N ASN A 110 3.90 14.73 11.93
CA ASN A 110 3.67 16.09 12.41
C ASN A 110 4.39 17.15 11.57
N LYS A 111 5.62 16.88 11.09
CA LYS A 111 6.38 17.84 10.28
C LYS A 111 5.65 18.18 8.98
N VAL A 112 5.22 17.19 8.21
CA VAL A 112 4.50 17.43 6.94
C VAL A 112 3.17 18.14 7.17
N LYS A 113 2.47 17.83 8.26
CA LYS A 113 1.23 18.49 8.66
C LYS A 113 1.47 19.95 9.06
N THR A 114 2.44 20.24 9.94
CA THR A 114 2.66 21.59 10.48
C THR A 114 3.32 22.53 9.47
N VAL A 115 4.25 22.03 8.64
CA VAL A 115 5.00 22.86 7.69
C VAL A 115 4.24 23.05 6.38
N LEU A 116 3.61 21.99 5.85
CA LEU A 116 2.97 21.98 4.53
C LEU A 116 1.43 21.92 4.59
N GLY A 117 0.83 21.80 5.79
CA GLY A 117 -0.61 21.65 5.95
C GLY A 117 -1.15 20.34 5.34
N PHE A 118 -0.28 19.36 5.10
CA PHE A 118 -0.68 18.11 4.47
C PHE A 118 -1.27 17.13 5.50
N GLU A 119 -2.45 16.62 5.17
CA GLU A 119 -3.08 15.45 5.81
C GLU A 119 -3.62 14.52 4.73
N PRO A 120 -3.55 13.19 4.91
CA PRO A 120 -4.10 12.25 3.94
C PRO A 120 -5.62 12.40 3.86
N LYS A 121 -6.17 12.30 2.66
CA LYS A 121 -7.62 12.26 2.41
C LYS A 121 -8.16 10.83 2.32
N TYR A 122 -7.25 9.87 2.10
CA TYR A 122 -7.60 8.47 1.89
C TYR A 122 -7.06 7.61 3.03
N THR A 123 -7.94 6.81 3.62
CA THR A 123 -7.59 5.79 4.60
C THR A 123 -7.25 4.48 3.92
N ILE A 124 -6.65 3.53 4.66
CA ILE A 124 -6.41 2.16 4.17
C ILE A 124 -7.74 1.52 3.74
N GLN A 125 -8.83 1.74 4.49
CA GLN A 125 -10.15 1.23 4.12
C GLN A 125 -10.60 1.72 2.75
N ASN A 126 -10.40 3.01 2.42
CA ASN A 126 -10.76 3.53 1.09
C ASN A 126 -9.99 2.80 -0.03
N GLY A 127 -8.70 2.51 0.18
CA GLY A 127 -7.92 1.77 -0.80
C GLY A 127 -8.34 0.30 -0.92
N ILE A 128 -8.75 -0.34 0.17
CA ILE A 128 -9.33 -1.68 0.16
C ILE A 128 -10.64 -1.67 -0.63
N ASP A 129 -11.54 -0.71 -0.37
CA ASP A 129 -12.81 -0.58 -1.06
C ASP A 129 -12.60 -0.39 -2.58
N GLU A 130 -11.68 0.52 -2.98
CA GLU A 130 -11.32 0.73 -4.39
C GLU A 130 -10.82 -0.56 -5.07
N LEU A 131 -10.03 -1.37 -4.38
CA LEU A 131 -9.46 -2.60 -4.94
C LEU A 131 -10.50 -3.71 -5.03
N VAL A 132 -11.33 -3.90 -4.01
CA VAL A 132 -12.42 -4.89 -4.04
C VAL A 132 -13.40 -4.55 -5.17
N ASP A 133 -13.82 -3.28 -5.27
CA ASP A 133 -14.69 -2.83 -6.35
C ASP A 133 -14.06 -3.07 -7.75
N ALA A 134 -12.74 -2.88 -7.88
CA ALA A 134 -12.03 -3.13 -9.14
C ALA A 134 -11.98 -4.63 -9.49
N MET A 135 -11.80 -5.50 -8.49
CA MET A 135 -11.87 -6.96 -8.68
C MET A 135 -13.27 -7.41 -9.08
N ASP A 136 -14.32 -6.93 -8.39
CA ASP A 136 -15.71 -7.24 -8.68
C ASP A 136 -16.13 -6.77 -10.08
N ASN A 137 -15.52 -5.68 -10.59
CA ASN A 137 -15.74 -5.17 -11.95
C ASN A 137 -14.79 -5.78 -13.00
N HIS A 138 -14.09 -6.86 -12.69
CA HIS A 138 -13.25 -7.61 -13.63
C HIS A 138 -12.11 -6.81 -14.27
N ILE A 139 -11.59 -5.78 -13.57
CA ILE A 139 -10.49 -4.95 -14.10
C ILE A 139 -9.17 -5.75 -14.13
N PHE A 140 -9.05 -6.80 -13.30
CA PHE A 140 -7.81 -7.56 -13.10
C PHE A 140 -7.99 -9.07 -13.34
N ASP A 141 -8.89 -9.49 -14.23
CA ASP A 141 -9.21 -10.92 -14.48
C ASP A 141 -8.00 -11.80 -14.88
N HIS A 142 -6.95 -11.21 -15.45
CA HIS A 142 -5.76 -11.94 -15.90
C HIS A 142 -4.52 -11.64 -15.06
N VAL A 143 -4.71 -11.19 -13.82
CA VAL A 143 -3.58 -10.79 -12.98
C VAL A 143 -2.65 -11.95 -12.65
N ASP A 144 -3.19 -13.15 -12.45
CA ASP A 144 -2.39 -14.36 -12.16
C ASP A 144 -1.50 -14.79 -13.33
N GLU A 145 -1.95 -14.59 -14.56
CA GLU A 145 -1.17 -14.86 -15.77
C GLU A 145 -0.05 -13.82 -15.97
N ASN A 146 -0.22 -12.62 -15.41
CA ASN A 146 0.65 -11.46 -15.60
C ASN A 146 1.24 -10.93 -14.28
N ARG A 147 1.45 -11.77 -13.26
CA ARG A 147 1.98 -11.35 -11.94
C ARG A 147 3.27 -10.56 -12.03
N ASN A 148 4.17 -10.90 -12.97
CA ASN A 148 5.42 -10.16 -13.17
C ASN A 148 5.20 -8.72 -13.66
N PHE A 149 4.14 -8.47 -14.45
CA PHE A 149 3.76 -7.11 -14.87
C PHE A 149 3.29 -6.27 -13.68
N HIS A 150 2.63 -6.90 -12.69
CA HIS A 150 2.06 -6.27 -11.51
C HIS A 150 2.97 -6.36 -10.26
N GLY A 151 4.25 -6.63 -10.44
CA GLY A 151 5.25 -6.69 -9.39
C GLY A 151 6.53 -5.94 -9.74
N ASN A 152 7.64 -6.31 -9.10
CA ASN A 152 8.96 -5.89 -9.52
C ASN A 152 9.35 -6.63 -10.79
N TYR A 153 9.79 -5.89 -11.83
CA TYR A 153 10.27 -6.52 -13.05
C TYR A 153 11.58 -7.28 -12.81
N GLU A 154 11.61 -8.52 -13.25
CA GLU A 154 12.87 -9.19 -13.59
C GLU A 154 13.24 -8.80 -15.01
N ILE A 155 14.26 -7.98 -15.17
CA ILE A 155 14.79 -7.61 -16.48
C ILE A 155 15.82 -8.67 -16.88
N ASN A 156 15.43 -9.61 -17.73
CA ASN A 156 16.37 -10.54 -18.37
C ASN A 156 17.05 -9.82 -19.54
N TYR A 157 18.23 -9.31 -19.32
CA TYR A 157 19.08 -8.84 -20.43
C TYR A 157 19.48 -10.05 -21.28
N ARG A 158 19.03 -10.11 -22.54
CA ARG A 158 19.64 -11.02 -23.51
C ARG A 158 21.07 -10.54 -23.70
N ILE A 159 22.03 -11.26 -23.12
CA ILE A 159 23.44 -11.11 -23.48
C ILE A 159 23.53 -11.66 -24.91
N SER A 160 23.65 -10.77 -25.91
CA SER A 160 23.98 -11.15 -27.28
C SER A 160 25.37 -11.77 -27.24
N GLN A 161 25.45 -13.08 -27.55
CA GLN A 161 26.69 -13.80 -27.81
C GLN A 161 27.28 -13.32 -29.12
#